data_f4714c84ca149852419c9ce7ba9ad608
#
_entry.id   f4714c84ca149852419c9ce7ba9ad608
#
_cell.length_a   1.000
_cell.length_b   1.000
_cell.length_c   1.000
_cell.angle_alpha   90.00
_cell.angle_beta   90.00
_cell.angle_gamma   90.00
#
_symmetry.space_group_name_H-M   'P 1'
#
loop_
_entity.id
_entity.type
_entity.pdbx_description
1 polymer ?
#
loop_
_entity_poly.entity_id
_entity_poly.type
_entity_poly.pdbx_seq_one_letter_code
_entity_poly.pdbx_strand_id
1 'polypeptide(L)'
;MTIHEYGDRKNPHILLIHGMWMCHEMMLPYVEKMRSEYHIIAPDLTGHGSDMGSFEGAEQDAVQIGKWLADHDIKSLELMFSASMGCVVAMYLMTDSPWLNVKCSVLEGAALTRMKGVEWMFRGMMGGMQKHPETASKMYSAAYTDTDVMKKLSDSMSRTDKKALACMVHTCNSFKYEQSMLPADVQRRLFFEFGSRDSHIVCRKLIQKYYPETTITVRKGYGHCVYMFKHQEEYSDILKDYMRKSM
;
A
#
# COMPACT_ATOMS: atom_id res chain seq x y z
N MET A 1 -4.30 -14.25 5.09
CA MET A 1 -3.54 -13.57 4.00
C MET A 1 -3.03 -14.59 3.00
N THR A 2 -3.17 -14.33 1.71
CA THR A 2 -2.65 -15.18 0.62
C THR A 2 -1.45 -14.48 -0.02
N ILE A 3 -0.30 -15.16 -0.13
CA ILE A 3 0.90 -14.59 -0.75
C ILE A 3 1.05 -15.15 -2.16
N HIS A 4 1.23 -14.26 -3.12
CA HIS A 4 1.51 -14.58 -4.52
C HIS A 4 2.96 -14.23 -4.85
N GLU A 5 3.62 -15.07 -5.65
CA GLU A 5 5.01 -14.91 -6.01
C GLU A 5 5.18 -14.98 -7.53
N TYR A 6 6.10 -14.16 -8.07
CA TYR A 6 6.41 -14.08 -9.49
C TYR A 6 7.93 -13.92 -9.70
N GLY A 7 8.45 -14.48 -10.78
CA GLY A 7 9.88 -14.46 -11.07
C GLY A 7 10.67 -15.54 -10.34
N ASP A 8 11.99 -15.50 -10.46
CA ASP A 8 12.89 -16.49 -9.82
C ASP A 8 13.17 -16.06 -8.37
N ARG A 9 12.94 -16.96 -7.42
CA ARG A 9 13.23 -16.75 -5.99
C ARG A 9 14.69 -16.44 -5.67
N LYS A 10 15.62 -16.72 -6.58
CA LYS A 10 17.05 -16.41 -6.44
C LYS A 10 17.35 -14.94 -6.74
N ASN A 11 16.46 -14.26 -7.42
CA ASN A 11 16.62 -12.85 -7.73
C ASN A 11 16.37 -11.95 -6.51
N PRO A 12 16.88 -10.71 -6.51
CA PRO A 12 16.55 -9.71 -5.50
C PRO A 12 15.02 -9.51 -5.37
N HIS A 13 14.54 -9.19 -4.17
CA HIS A 13 13.13 -9.24 -3.84
C HIS A 13 12.46 -7.88 -3.92
N ILE A 14 11.22 -7.86 -4.46
CA ILE A 14 10.29 -6.73 -4.43
C ILE A 14 9.03 -7.15 -3.68
N LEU A 15 8.55 -6.30 -2.76
CA LEU A 15 7.29 -6.49 -2.06
C LEU A 15 6.27 -5.44 -2.51
N LEU A 16 5.08 -5.90 -2.91
CA LEU A 16 3.96 -5.04 -3.33
C LEU A 16 2.83 -5.15 -2.32
N ILE A 17 2.36 -4.02 -1.76
CA ILE A 17 1.28 -4.01 -0.78
C ILE A 17 0.13 -3.12 -1.28
N HIS A 18 -0.99 -3.71 -1.63
CA HIS A 18 -2.14 -3.02 -2.19
C HIS A 18 -2.97 -2.25 -1.16
N GLY A 19 -3.87 -1.39 -1.62
CA GLY A 19 -4.80 -0.62 -0.80
C GLY A 19 -6.09 -1.35 -0.43
N MET A 20 -6.97 -0.65 0.31
CA MET A 20 -8.29 -1.16 0.71
C MET A 20 -9.08 -1.65 -0.51
N TRP A 21 -9.67 -2.86 -0.39
CA TRP A 21 -10.47 -3.58 -1.39
C TRP A 21 -9.74 -3.99 -2.68
N MET A 22 -8.51 -3.54 -2.89
CA MET A 22 -7.70 -3.94 -4.03
C MET A 22 -7.27 -5.43 -3.91
N CYS A 23 -6.53 -5.89 -4.90
CA CYS A 23 -5.87 -7.20 -4.93
C CYS A 23 -4.45 -7.04 -5.47
N HIS A 24 -3.64 -8.08 -5.31
CA HIS A 24 -2.23 -8.07 -5.74
C HIS A 24 -2.07 -7.78 -7.25
N GLU A 25 -2.99 -8.28 -8.10
CA GLU A 25 -2.92 -8.06 -9.55
C GLU A 25 -2.95 -6.56 -9.90
N MET A 26 -3.61 -5.74 -9.09
CA MET A 26 -3.64 -4.29 -9.31
C MET A 26 -2.30 -3.60 -9.08
N MET A 27 -1.35 -4.29 -8.43
CA MET A 27 0.00 -3.77 -8.19
C MET A 27 1.03 -4.27 -9.22
N LEU A 28 0.74 -5.36 -9.94
CA LEU A 28 1.69 -5.98 -10.88
C LEU A 28 2.11 -5.09 -12.05
N PRO A 29 1.24 -4.28 -12.68
CA PRO A 29 1.61 -3.46 -13.84
C PRO A 29 2.83 -2.56 -13.60
N TYR A 30 3.04 -2.11 -12.36
CA TYR A 30 4.15 -1.20 -12.00
C TYR A 30 5.52 -1.88 -11.99
N VAL A 31 5.56 -3.19 -11.85
CA VAL A 31 6.78 -3.99 -11.78
C VAL A 31 6.89 -5.01 -12.91
N GLU A 32 5.95 -5.01 -13.86
CA GLU A 32 5.93 -5.98 -14.95
C GLU A 32 7.24 -6.00 -15.74
N LYS A 33 7.82 -4.82 -16.02
CA LYS A 33 9.10 -4.67 -16.73
C LYS A 33 10.32 -5.15 -15.90
N MET A 34 10.13 -5.46 -14.61
CA MET A 34 11.19 -5.92 -13.69
C MET A 34 11.11 -7.41 -13.37
N ARG A 35 10.07 -8.13 -13.86
CA ARG A 35 9.83 -9.55 -13.49
C ARG A 35 10.95 -10.51 -13.86
N SER A 36 11.73 -10.21 -14.90
CA SER A 36 12.88 -11.04 -15.28
C SER A 36 14.09 -10.87 -14.36
N GLU A 37 14.18 -9.74 -13.64
CA GLU A 37 15.33 -9.35 -12.84
C GLU A 37 15.07 -9.50 -11.33
N TYR A 38 13.79 -9.54 -10.93
CA TYR A 38 13.38 -9.56 -9.52
C TYR A 38 12.41 -10.69 -9.21
N HIS A 39 12.48 -11.15 -7.98
CA HIS A 39 11.44 -11.96 -7.36
C HIS A 39 10.39 -11.03 -6.72
N ILE A 40 9.14 -11.11 -7.20
CA ILE A 40 8.04 -10.23 -6.76
C ILE A 40 7.15 -11.00 -5.80
N ILE A 41 6.95 -10.41 -4.62
CA ILE A 41 6.09 -10.92 -3.55
C ILE A 41 4.90 -9.97 -3.45
N ALA A 42 3.70 -10.47 -3.65
CA ALA A 42 2.49 -9.66 -3.71
C ALA A 42 1.37 -10.31 -2.89
N PRO A 43 1.21 -9.93 -1.60
CA PRO A 43 0.11 -10.42 -0.79
C PRO A 43 -1.24 -9.90 -1.27
N ASP A 44 -2.27 -10.75 -1.23
CA ASP A 44 -3.64 -10.31 -0.98
C ASP A 44 -3.79 -10.15 0.53
N LEU A 45 -3.97 -8.92 1.00
CA LEU A 45 -4.16 -8.62 2.42
C LEU A 45 -5.38 -9.37 2.97
N THR A 46 -5.42 -9.60 4.27
CA THR A 46 -6.51 -10.37 4.91
C THR A 46 -7.89 -9.82 4.50
N GLY A 47 -8.74 -10.69 3.96
CA GLY A 47 -10.08 -10.35 3.45
C GLY A 47 -10.11 -9.64 2.10
N HIS A 48 -8.98 -9.53 1.38
CA HIS A 48 -8.88 -8.89 0.07
C HIS A 48 -8.50 -9.89 -1.03
N GLY A 49 -8.79 -9.54 -2.28
CA GLY A 49 -8.43 -10.35 -3.44
C GLY A 49 -8.93 -11.79 -3.32
N SER A 50 -8.00 -12.74 -3.34
CA SER A 50 -8.26 -14.17 -3.18
C SER A 50 -8.36 -14.63 -1.72
N ASP A 51 -7.96 -13.80 -0.76
CA ASP A 51 -8.03 -14.13 0.66
C ASP A 51 -9.47 -14.04 1.19
N MET A 52 -9.89 -15.03 1.96
CA MET A 52 -11.25 -15.17 2.49
C MET A 52 -11.36 -14.83 3.98
N GLY A 53 -10.31 -14.31 4.60
CA GLY A 53 -10.29 -13.89 5.99
C GLY A 53 -11.11 -12.61 6.26
N SER A 54 -11.09 -12.14 7.50
CA SER A 54 -11.65 -10.84 7.89
C SER A 54 -10.52 -9.93 8.35
N PHE A 55 -10.43 -8.72 7.80
CA PHE A 55 -9.37 -7.77 8.13
C PHE A 55 -9.46 -7.34 9.60
N GLU A 56 -8.38 -7.54 10.35
CA GLU A 56 -8.29 -7.24 11.78
C GLU A 56 -7.38 -6.03 12.08
N GLY A 57 -6.59 -5.56 11.10
CA GLY A 57 -5.75 -4.38 11.20
C GLY A 57 -4.46 -4.49 10.41
N ALA A 58 -3.86 -3.34 10.10
CA ALA A 58 -2.61 -3.28 9.34
C ALA A 58 -1.42 -3.88 10.12
N GLU A 59 -1.45 -3.79 11.44
CA GLU A 59 -0.40 -4.35 12.31
C GLU A 59 -0.37 -5.88 12.20
N GLN A 60 -1.55 -6.54 12.24
CA GLN A 60 -1.67 -7.98 12.08
C GLN A 60 -1.20 -8.44 10.69
N ASP A 61 -1.57 -7.72 9.64
CA ASP A 61 -1.13 -8.03 8.28
C ASP A 61 0.38 -7.83 8.12
N ALA A 62 0.96 -6.78 8.72
CA ALA A 62 2.41 -6.58 8.75
C ALA A 62 3.15 -7.73 9.45
N VAL A 63 2.63 -8.21 10.59
CA VAL A 63 3.19 -9.38 11.30
C VAL A 63 3.14 -10.64 10.42
N GLN A 64 2.03 -10.88 9.71
CA GLN A 64 1.91 -12.03 8.81
C GLN A 64 2.90 -11.95 7.64
N ILE A 65 3.07 -10.77 7.02
CA ILE A 65 4.06 -10.55 5.96
C ILE A 65 5.48 -10.77 6.51
N GLY A 66 5.80 -10.14 7.65
CA GLY A 66 7.12 -10.28 8.27
C GLY A 66 7.46 -11.73 8.61
N LYS A 67 6.49 -12.47 9.18
CA LYS A 67 6.65 -13.90 9.45
C LYS A 67 6.90 -14.69 8.17
N TRP A 68 6.11 -14.46 7.12
CA TRP A 68 6.29 -15.15 5.85
C TRP A 68 7.66 -14.89 5.25
N LEU A 69 8.13 -13.63 5.25
CA LEU A 69 9.49 -13.28 4.78
C LEU A 69 10.58 -13.98 5.58
N ALA A 70 10.45 -14.02 6.91
CA ALA A 70 11.40 -14.71 7.79
C ALA A 70 11.43 -16.24 7.53
N ASP A 71 10.26 -16.87 7.40
CA ASP A 71 10.13 -18.30 7.13
C ASP A 71 10.74 -18.70 5.76
N HIS A 72 10.88 -17.72 4.83
CA HIS A 72 11.51 -17.92 3.51
C HIS A 72 12.94 -17.36 3.42
N ASP A 73 13.56 -17.00 4.55
CA ASP A 73 14.93 -16.43 4.67
C ASP A 73 15.15 -15.16 3.83
N ILE A 74 14.08 -14.37 3.63
CA ILE A 74 14.12 -13.10 2.89
C ILE A 74 14.41 -11.97 3.88
N LYS A 75 15.65 -11.48 3.91
CA LYS A 75 16.15 -10.46 4.85
C LYS A 75 16.32 -9.09 4.22
N SER A 76 16.15 -8.98 2.89
CA SER A 76 16.32 -7.71 2.18
C SER A 76 15.29 -7.56 1.06
N LEU A 77 14.76 -6.36 0.91
CA LEU A 77 13.89 -5.96 -0.20
C LEU A 77 14.57 -4.82 -0.96
N GLU A 78 14.72 -4.97 -2.28
CA GLU A 78 15.20 -3.90 -3.15
C GLU A 78 14.17 -2.77 -3.26
N LEU A 79 12.90 -3.16 -3.31
CA LEU A 79 11.76 -2.24 -3.33
C LEU A 79 10.63 -2.79 -2.47
N MET A 80 10.04 -1.93 -1.64
CA MET A 80 8.71 -2.12 -1.09
C MET A 80 7.81 -1.02 -1.65
N PHE A 81 6.87 -1.40 -2.49
CA PHE A 81 5.89 -0.47 -3.07
C PHE A 81 4.52 -0.71 -2.46
N SER A 82 3.92 0.32 -1.91
CA SER A 82 2.64 0.24 -1.21
C SER A 82 1.69 1.36 -1.62
N ALA A 83 0.38 1.08 -1.57
CA ALA A 83 -0.66 2.04 -1.95
C ALA A 83 -1.70 2.21 -0.82
N SER A 84 -2.11 3.44 -0.54
CA SER A 84 -3.23 3.78 0.35
C SER A 84 -3.12 3.12 1.75
N MET A 85 -4.08 2.27 2.12
CA MET A 85 -4.08 1.48 3.36
C MET A 85 -2.85 0.58 3.47
N GLY A 86 -2.36 0.04 2.35
CA GLY A 86 -1.15 -0.77 2.32
C GLY A 86 0.10 -0.03 2.80
N CYS A 87 0.11 1.32 2.72
CA CYS A 87 1.20 2.12 3.29
C CYS A 87 1.23 2.03 4.83
N VAL A 88 0.08 1.86 5.48
CA VAL A 88 0.02 1.65 6.94
C VAL A 88 0.62 0.30 7.29
N VAL A 89 0.31 -0.75 6.51
CA VAL A 89 0.93 -2.08 6.65
C VAL A 89 2.45 -2.00 6.45
N ALA A 90 2.91 -1.28 5.41
CA ALA A 90 4.32 -1.08 5.12
C ALA A 90 5.06 -0.39 6.27
N MET A 91 4.46 0.63 6.88
CA MET A 91 5.04 1.33 8.04
C MET A 91 5.18 0.39 9.24
N TYR A 92 4.15 -0.39 9.59
CA TYR A 92 4.23 -1.38 10.67
C TYR A 92 5.26 -2.48 10.35
N LEU A 93 5.32 -2.96 9.12
CA LEU A 93 6.32 -3.96 8.73
C LEU A 93 7.75 -3.46 8.96
N MET A 94 8.05 -2.20 8.60
CA MET A 94 9.38 -1.61 8.81
C MET A 94 9.71 -1.41 10.30
N THR A 95 8.72 -1.06 11.13
CA THR A 95 8.95 -0.83 12.56
C THR A 95 9.05 -2.12 13.36
N ASP A 96 8.22 -3.11 13.02
CA ASP A 96 8.11 -4.35 13.79
C ASP A 96 9.06 -5.44 13.29
N SER A 97 9.72 -5.20 12.14
CA SER A 97 10.70 -6.11 11.56
C SER A 97 12.07 -5.44 11.35
N PRO A 98 12.78 -5.02 12.43
CA PRO A 98 14.06 -4.32 12.33
C PRO A 98 15.19 -5.15 11.69
N TRP A 99 15.00 -6.46 11.57
CA TRP A 99 15.88 -7.38 10.86
C TRP A 99 15.73 -7.30 9.33
N LEU A 100 14.62 -6.75 8.82
CA LEU A 100 14.32 -6.63 7.39
C LEU A 100 14.98 -5.36 6.83
N ASN A 101 15.93 -5.50 5.93
CA ASN A 101 16.54 -4.38 5.23
C ASN A 101 15.72 -3.98 3.99
N VAL A 102 14.94 -2.91 4.10
CA VAL A 102 14.23 -2.30 2.96
C VAL A 102 15.11 -1.23 2.35
N LYS A 103 15.64 -1.46 1.14
CA LYS A 103 16.54 -0.52 0.45
C LYS A 103 15.81 0.69 -0.13
N CYS A 104 14.59 0.51 -0.61
CA CYS A 104 13.75 1.57 -1.14
C CYS A 104 12.30 1.30 -0.76
N SER A 105 11.60 2.29 -0.21
CA SER A 105 10.16 2.19 0.08
C SER A 105 9.41 3.34 -0.57
N VAL A 106 8.41 3.03 -1.41
CA VAL A 106 7.55 4.00 -2.08
C VAL A 106 6.12 3.83 -1.57
N LEU A 107 5.56 4.92 -1.02
CA LEU A 107 4.26 4.96 -0.37
C LEU A 107 3.33 5.91 -1.12
N GLU A 108 2.48 5.37 -1.99
CA GLU A 108 1.54 6.15 -2.82
C GLU A 108 0.22 6.35 -2.08
N GLY A 109 -0.22 7.61 -1.98
CA GLY A 109 -1.48 7.97 -1.31
C GLY A 109 -1.54 7.53 0.15
N ALA A 110 -0.42 7.62 0.87
CA ALA A 110 -0.27 7.03 2.20
C ALA A 110 -1.38 7.43 3.17
N ALA A 111 -2.20 6.47 3.61
CA ALA A 111 -3.31 6.67 4.53
C ALA A 111 -2.83 6.80 5.99
N LEU A 112 -1.82 7.65 6.23
CA LEU A 112 -1.21 7.87 7.53
C LEU A 112 -1.87 9.04 8.28
N THR A 113 -3.19 9.16 8.20
CA THR A 113 -3.90 10.26 8.84
C THR A 113 -4.14 10.01 10.33
N ARG A 114 -4.31 11.09 11.08
CA ARG A 114 -4.66 11.08 12.49
C ARG A 114 -5.84 12.01 12.71
N MET A 115 -7.03 11.53 12.38
CA MET A 115 -8.26 12.32 12.45
C MET A 115 -9.18 11.78 13.54
N LYS A 116 -9.09 12.38 14.73
CA LYS A 116 -9.97 12.02 15.87
C LYS A 116 -11.40 12.49 15.61
N GLY A 117 -12.37 11.63 15.95
CA GLY A 117 -13.78 11.98 16.01
C GLY A 117 -14.53 12.00 14.65
N VAL A 118 -13.86 11.69 13.54
CA VAL A 118 -14.50 11.68 12.20
C VAL A 118 -14.62 10.28 11.58
N GLU A 119 -14.17 9.24 12.25
CA GLU A 119 -14.20 7.85 11.74
C GLU A 119 -15.62 7.39 11.39
N TRP A 120 -16.64 7.85 12.14
CA TRP A 120 -18.04 7.52 11.86
C TRP A 120 -18.50 8.04 10.50
N MET A 121 -18.03 9.24 10.11
CA MET A 121 -18.34 9.85 8.80
C MET A 121 -17.68 9.05 7.68
N PHE A 122 -16.38 8.69 7.85
CA PHE A 122 -15.66 7.85 6.88
C PHE A 122 -16.29 6.45 6.77
N ARG A 123 -16.71 5.83 7.87
CA ARG A 123 -17.46 4.57 7.84
C ARG A 123 -18.75 4.68 7.07
N GLY A 124 -19.49 5.79 7.24
CA GLY A 124 -20.72 6.05 6.48
C GLY A 124 -20.44 6.17 4.99
N MET A 125 -19.43 6.94 4.60
CA MET A 125 -19.00 7.12 3.21
C MET A 125 -18.56 5.79 2.58
N MET A 126 -17.65 5.06 3.24
CA MET A 126 -17.15 3.78 2.73
C MET A 126 -18.25 2.71 2.69
N GLY A 127 -19.15 2.67 3.69
CA GLY A 127 -20.31 1.80 3.66
C GLY A 127 -21.31 2.14 2.54
N GLY A 128 -21.39 3.41 2.13
CA GLY A 128 -22.11 3.84 0.93
C GLY A 128 -21.45 3.28 -0.34
N MET A 129 -20.15 3.42 -0.48
CA MET A 129 -19.40 2.85 -1.61
C MET A 129 -19.52 1.33 -1.67
N GLN A 130 -19.47 0.64 -0.54
CA GLN A 130 -19.62 -0.81 -0.45
C GLN A 130 -20.98 -1.29 -1.00
N LYS A 131 -22.04 -0.52 -0.80
CA LYS A 131 -23.39 -0.83 -1.34
C LYS A 131 -23.49 -0.61 -2.85
N HIS A 132 -22.56 0.15 -3.41
CA HIS A 132 -22.51 0.55 -4.82
C HIS A 132 -21.13 0.24 -5.42
N PRO A 133 -20.71 -1.04 -5.49
CA PRO A 133 -19.39 -1.44 -5.94
C PRO A 133 -19.09 -1.04 -7.39
N GLU A 134 -20.13 -0.84 -8.20
CA GLU A 134 -20.03 -0.30 -9.55
C GLU A 134 -19.43 1.12 -9.60
N THR A 135 -19.58 1.90 -8.52
CA THR A 135 -18.99 3.25 -8.42
C THR A 135 -17.47 3.16 -8.22
N ALA A 136 -17.02 2.24 -7.37
CA ALA A 136 -15.59 1.96 -7.20
C ALA A 136 -15.00 1.37 -8.49
N SER A 137 -15.69 0.43 -9.12
CA SER A 137 -15.27 -0.14 -10.41
C SER A 137 -15.07 0.94 -11.48
N LYS A 138 -15.95 1.93 -11.58
CA LYS A 138 -15.78 3.07 -12.50
C LYS A 138 -14.54 3.91 -12.21
N MET A 139 -14.16 4.05 -10.94
CA MET A 139 -12.95 4.80 -10.56
C MET A 139 -11.67 4.12 -11.06
N TYR A 140 -11.64 2.78 -11.04
CA TYR A 140 -10.49 1.99 -11.45
C TYR A 140 -10.54 1.53 -12.91
N SER A 141 -11.72 1.49 -13.55
CA SER A 141 -11.91 0.96 -14.92
C SER A 141 -11.13 1.71 -16.00
N ALA A 142 -10.71 2.95 -15.75
CA ALA A 142 -9.83 3.68 -16.65
C ALA A 142 -8.38 3.15 -16.66
N ALA A 143 -7.99 2.42 -15.61
CA ALA A 143 -6.66 1.87 -15.43
C ALA A 143 -6.60 0.33 -15.58
N TYR A 144 -7.72 -0.33 -15.27
CA TYR A 144 -7.81 -1.80 -15.30
C TYR A 144 -9.00 -2.21 -16.16
N THR A 145 -8.69 -2.76 -17.33
CA THR A 145 -9.69 -3.30 -18.26
C THR A 145 -9.98 -4.79 -18.01
N ASP A 146 -9.17 -5.45 -17.17
CA ASP A 146 -9.35 -6.85 -16.81
C ASP A 146 -10.58 -7.00 -15.91
N THR A 147 -11.58 -7.73 -16.46
CA THR A 147 -12.86 -7.96 -15.78
C THR A 147 -12.71 -8.82 -14.53
N ASP A 148 -11.72 -9.73 -14.49
CA ASP A 148 -11.50 -10.61 -13.33
C ASP A 148 -10.88 -9.84 -12.16
N VAL A 149 -9.93 -8.93 -12.44
CA VAL A 149 -9.37 -8.02 -11.43
C VAL A 149 -10.47 -7.12 -10.85
N MET A 150 -11.32 -6.56 -11.71
CA MET A 150 -12.43 -5.70 -11.27
C MET A 150 -13.49 -6.48 -10.49
N LYS A 151 -13.71 -7.75 -10.83
CA LYS A 151 -14.58 -8.64 -10.06
C LYS A 151 -14.01 -8.92 -8.67
N LYS A 152 -12.71 -9.20 -8.53
CA LYS A 152 -12.05 -9.41 -7.24
C LYS A 152 -12.19 -8.20 -6.32
N LEU A 153 -12.06 -6.97 -6.86
CA LEU A 153 -12.31 -5.75 -6.12
C LEU A 153 -13.76 -5.68 -5.62
N SER A 154 -14.73 -5.92 -6.49
CA SER A 154 -16.16 -5.92 -6.13
C SER A 154 -16.50 -7.00 -5.09
N ASP A 155 -15.93 -8.20 -5.25
CA ASP A 155 -16.11 -9.32 -4.32
C ASP A 155 -15.49 -8.99 -2.95
N SER A 156 -14.31 -8.36 -2.90
CA SER A 156 -13.68 -7.90 -1.65
C SER A 156 -14.56 -6.89 -0.93
N MET A 157 -15.12 -5.92 -1.66
CA MET A 157 -16.08 -4.96 -1.09
C MET A 157 -17.31 -5.66 -0.52
N SER A 158 -17.90 -6.59 -1.27
CA SER A 158 -19.12 -7.29 -0.88
C SER A 158 -18.93 -8.21 0.33
N ARG A 159 -17.75 -8.81 0.48
CA ARG A 159 -17.41 -9.69 1.61
C ARG A 159 -17.06 -8.93 2.89
N THR A 160 -16.67 -7.66 2.77
CA THR A 160 -16.24 -6.85 3.92
C THR A 160 -17.40 -6.66 4.90
N ASP A 161 -17.34 -7.27 6.06
CA ASP A 161 -18.34 -7.09 7.11
C ASP A 161 -18.18 -5.73 7.84
N LYS A 162 -19.13 -5.40 8.71
CA LYS A 162 -19.14 -4.13 9.45
C LYS A 162 -17.92 -3.98 10.37
N LYS A 163 -17.39 -5.08 10.94
CA LYS A 163 -16.24 -5.07 11.84
C LYS A 163 -14.97 -4.82 11.03
N ALA A 164 -14.77 -5.55 9.93
CA ALA A 164 -13.65 -5.35 9.02
C ALA A 164 -13.64 -3.93 8.43
N LEU A 165 -14.79 -3.42 7.97
CA LEU A 165 -14.91 -2.05 7.47
C LEU A 165 -14.52 -1.01 8.55
N ALA A 166 -14.99 -1.20 9.78
CA ALA A 166 -14.62 -0.32 10.88
C ALA A 166 -13.12 -0.35 11.15
N CYS A 167 -12.51 -1.53 11.07
CA CYS A 167 -11.08 -1.73 11.25
C CYS A 167 -10.26 -1.08 10.13
N MET A 168 -10.66 -1.24 8.87
CA MET A 168 -10.03 -0.58 7.72
C MET A 168 -10.08 0.95 7.83
N VAL A 169 -11.25 1.51 8.19
CA VAL A 169 -11.40 2.95 8.39
C VAL A 169 -10.53 3.43 9.55
N HIS A 170 -10.51 2.69 10.67
CA HIS A 170 -9.64 2.99 11.80
C HIS A 170 -8.16 2.99 11.38
N THR A 171 -7.71 1.96 10.69
CA THR A 171 -6.35 1.85 10.15
C THR A 171 -5.95 3.10 9.37
N CYS A 172 -6.81 3.57 8.46
CA CYS A 172 -6.52 4.74 7.61
C CYS A 172 -6.58 6.09 8.35
N ASN A 173 -7.15 6.17 9.57
CA ASN A 173 -7.43 7.45 10.25
C ASN A 173 -6.81 7.59 11.64
N SER A 174 -6.06 6.58 12.12
CA SER A 174 -5.55 6.57 13.49
C SER A 174 -4.06 6.23 13.60
N PHE A 175 -3.28 6.46 12.55
CA PHE A 175 -1.86 6.15 12.54
C PHE A 175 -1.11 6.88 13.69
N LYS A 176 -0.30 6.14 14.42
CA LYS A 176 0.50 6.66 15.55
C LYS A 176 1.90 7.01 15.06
N TYR A 177 2.22 8.30 15.03
CA TYR A 177 3.55 8.79 14.72
C TYR A 177 4.44 8.76 15.96
N GLU A 178 5.57 8.09 15.88
CA GLU A 178 6.61 8.09 16.91
C GLU A 178 7.95 8.38 16.24
N GLN A 179 8.69 9.37 16.76
CA GLN A 179 9.97 9.78 16.17
C GLN A 179 11.03 8.68 16.18
N SER A 180 10.96 7.78 17.16
CA SER A 180 11.90 6.66 17.29
C SER A 180 11.59 5.47 16.38
N MET A 181 10.43 5.46 15.70
CA MET A 181 10.02 4.31 14.88
C MET A 181 10.95 4.06 13.70
N LEU A 182 11.45 5.12 13.04
CA LEU A 182 12.28 5.00 11.85
C LEU A 182 13.57 5.82 11.98
N PRO A 183 14.74 5.18 12.02
CA PRO A 183 16.04 5.84 12.00
C PRO A 183 16.22 6.71 10.75
N ALA A 184 17.08 7.74 10.82
CA ALA A 184 17.29 8.71 9.74
C ALA A 184 17.77 8.06 8.43
N ASP A 185 18.57 7.02 8.51
CA ASP A 185 19.02 6.25 7.35
C ASP A 185 17.89 5.49 6.66
N VAL A 186 16.91 4.98 7.43
CA VAL A 186 15.69 4.37 6.89
C VAL A 186 14.80 5.45 6.26
N GLN A 187 14.65 6.60 6.94
CA GLN A 187 13.83 7.71 6.42
C GLN A 187 14.32 8.19 5.05
N ARG A 188 15.63 8.28 4.80
CA ARG A 188 16.18 8.70 3.50
C ARG A 188 15.82 7.79 2.34
N ARG A 189 15.38 6.56 2.62
CA ARG A 189 14.94 5.55 1.65
C ARG A 189 13.41 5.47 1.51
N LEU A 190 12.66 6.40 2.16
CA LEU A 190 11.21 6.51 2.07
C LEU A 190 10.81 7.64 1.14
N PHE A 191 9.97 7.31 0.17
CA PHE A 191 9.41 8.23 -0.82
C PHE A 191 7.89 8.21 -0.72
N PHE A 192 7.32 9.35 -0.35
CA PHE A 192 5.87 9.52 -0.30
C PHE A 192 5.38 10.23 -1.54
N GLU A 193 4.41 9.66 -2.22
CA GLU A 193 3.74 10.24 -3.38
C GLU A 193 2.28 10.57 -3.05
N PHE A 194 1.84 11.77 -3.39
CA PHE A 194 0.46 12.21 -3.20
C PHE A 194 -0.05 12.97 -4.41
N GLY A 195 -1.33 12.83 -4.72
CA GLY A 195 -2.04 13.80 -5.55
C GLY A 195 -2.32 15.09 -4.77
N SER A 196 -2.32 16.25 -5.42
CA SER A 196 -2.64 17.52 -4.74
C SER A 196 -4.11 17.64 -4.30
N ARG A 197 -5.00 16.76 -4.82
CA ARG A 197 -6.40 16.64 -4.45
C ARG A 197 -6.70 15.37 -3.63
N ASP A 198 -5.65 14.69 -3.18
CA ASP A 198 -5.76 13.53 -2.31
C ASP A 198 -6.20 13.97 -0.91
N SER A 199 -7.23 13.34 -0.36
CA SER A 199 -7.68 13.61 1.01
C SER A 199 -6.63 13.28 2.06
N HIS A 200 -5.78 12.29 1.80
CA HIS A 200 -4.69 11.89 2.71
C HIS A 200 -3.48 12.82 2.68
N ILE A 201 -3.40 13.78 1.74
CA ILE A 201 -2.30 14.76 1.70
C ILE A 201 -2.17 15.59 2.99
N VAL A 202 -3.23 15.63 3.79
CA VAL A 202 -3.22 16.30 5.12
C VAL A 202 -2.17 15.73 6.07
N CYS A 203 -1.81 14.44 5.92
CA CYS A 203 -0.78 13.80 6.75
C CYS A 203 0.64 14.28 6.42
N ARG A 204 0.87 14.97 5.27
CA ARG A 204 2.19 15.47 4.85
C ARG A 204 2.91 16.26 5.95
N LYS A 205 2.19 17.14 6.65
CA LYS A 205 2.78 17.94 7.74
C LYS A 205 3.25 17.08 8.91
N LEU A 206 2.52 16.00 9.22
CA LEU A 206 2.91 15.05 10.25
C LEU A 206 4.10 14.22 9.80
N ILE A 207 4.10 13.73 8.55
CA ILE A 207 5.23 13.02 7.97
C ILE A 207 6.49 13.89 8.06
N GLN A 208 6.45 15.13 7.57
CA GLN A 208 7.59 16.05 7.64
C GLN A 208 8.08 16.34 9.06
N LYS A 209 7.15 16.36 10.04
CA LYS A 209 7.49 16.60 11.45
C LYS A 209 8.19 15.38 12.08
N TYR A 210 7.70 14.18 11.83
CA TYR A 210 8.15 12.94 12.52
C TYR A 210 9.22 12.17 11.72
N TYR A 211 9.25 12.33 10.40
CA TYR A 211 10.19 11.70 9.48
C TYR A 211 10.80 12.73 8.53
N PRO A 212 11.60 13.68 9.06
CA PRO A 212 12.08 14.84 8.30
C PRO A 212 13.02 14.50 7.13
N GLU A 213 13.68 13.33 7.16
CA GLU A 213 14.63 12.91 6.12
C GLU A 213 13.93 12.25 4.91
N THR A 214 12.59 12.08 4.94
CA THR A 214 11.86 11.45 3.84
C THR A 214 11.65 12.40 2.66
N THR A 215 11.53 11.85 1.47
CA THR A 215 11.13 12.61 0.27
C THR A 215 9.63 12.58 0.10
N ILE A 216 9.01 13.75 -0.11
CA ILE A 216 7.56 13.85 -0.39
C ILE A 216 7.37 14.54 -1.74
N THR A 217 6.71 13.86 -2.67
CA THR A 217 6.32 14.36 -3.99
C THR A 217 4.80 14.60 -4.04
N VAL A 218 4.38 15.71 -4.66
CA VAL A 218 2.95 16.03 -4.83
C VAL A 218 2.64 16.23 -6.31
N ARG A 219 1.80 15.36 -6.86
CA ARG A 219 1.35 15.39 -8.27
C ARG A 219 0.18 16.36 -8.44
N LYS A 220 0.41 17.50 -9.08
CA LYS A 220 -0.58 18.57 -9.26
C LYS A 220 -1.80 18.08 -10.07
N GLY A 221 -3.00 18.30 -9.53
CA GLY A 221 -4.27 18.02 -10.22
C GLY A 221 -4.81 16.60 -10.01
N TYR A 222 -4.05 15.69 -9.40
CA TYR A 222 -4.47 14.30 -9.19
C TYR A 222 -5.10 14.09 -7.81
N GLY A 223 -6.07 13.18 -7.75
CA GLY A 223 -6.68 12.68 -6.51
C GLY A 223 -5.92 11.51 -5.92
N HIS A 224 -6.54 10.81 -4.98
CA HIS A 224 -6.00 9.67 -4.25
C HIS A 224 -5.58 8.51 -5.19
N CYS A 225 -4.30 8.20 -5.27
CA CYS A 225 -3.70 7.17 -6.12
C CYS A 225 -3.98 7.32 -7.63
N VAL A 226 -4.62 8.41 -8.07
CA VAL A 226 -5.07 8.57 -9.47
C VAL A 226 -3.89 8.64 -10.43
N TYR A 227 -2.76 9.24 -10.02
CA TYR A 227 -1.60 9.36 -10.90
C TYR A 227 -1.03 7.98 -11.24
N MET A 228 -0.78 7.14 -10.26
CA MET A 228 -0.27 5.79 -10.50
C MET A 228 -1.20 4.98 -11.41
N PHE A 229 -2.52 5.07 -11.22
CA PHE A 229 -3.47 4.33 -12.05
C PHE A 229 -3.50 4.79 -13.50
N LYS A 230 -3.37 6.10 -13.76
CA LYS A 230 -3.42 6.66 -15.12
C LYS A 230 -2.12 6.56 -15.89
N HIS A 231 -0.98 6.48 -15.20
CA HIS A 231 0.35 6.56 -15.77
C HIS A 231 1.21 5.35 -15.37
N GLN A 232 0.67 4.13 -15.50
CA GLN A 232 1.31 2.91 -15.01
C GLN A 232 2.73 2.70 -15.55
N GLU A 233 2.96 2.95 -16.85
CA GLU A 233 4.29 2.81 -17.45
C GLU A 233 5.29 3.83 -16.93
N GLU A 234 4.89 5.10 -16.87
CA GLU A 234 5.69 6.19 -16.31
C GLU A 234 5.98 5.95 -14.83
N TYR A 235 4.99 5.41 -14.09
CA TYR A 235 5.14 5.11 -12.67
C TYR A 235 6.17 4.00 -12.42
N SER A 236 6.27 3.01 -13.33
CA SER A 236 7.34 2.00 -13.29
C SER A 236 8.73 2.63 -13.38
N ASP A 237 8.90 3.65 -14.24
CA ASP A 237 10.17 4.36 -14.36
C ASP A 237 10.48 5.21 -13.12
N ILE A 238 9.45 5.81 -12.50
CA ILE A 238 9.56 6.51 -11.21
C ILE A 238 10.03 5.56 -10.10
N LEU A 239 9.48 4.35 -10.01
CA LEU A 239 9.92 3.34 -9.04
C LEU A 239 11.41 3.00 -9.24
N LYS A 240 11.85 2.79 -10.48
CA LYS A 240 13.26 2.54 -10.82
C LYS A 240 14.15 3.73 -10.44
N ASP A 241 13.68 4.96 -10.62
CA ASP A 241 14.40 6.17 -10.23
C ASP A 241 14.60 6.25 -8.72
N TYR A 242 13.55 5.92 -7.93
CA TYR A 242 13.65 5.88 -6.48
C TYR A 242 14.60 4.77 -5.99
N MET A 243 14.55 3.59 -6.60
CA MET A 243 15.52 2.52 -6.30
C MET A 243 16.96 2.99 -6.52
N ARG A 244 17.25 3.67 -7.63
CA ARG A 244 18.59 4.24 -7.93
C ARG A 244 19.02 5.30 -6.91
N LYS A 245 18.11 6.15 -6.45
CA LYS A 245 18.39 7.21 -5.45
C LYS A 245 18.64 6.66 -4.05
N SER A 246 18.21 5.42 -3.78
CA SER A 246 18.34 4.75 -2.48
C SER A 246 19.65 3.97 -2.34
N MET A 247 20.37 3.77 -3.45
CA MET A 247 21.71 3.13 -3.46
C MET A 247 22.79 4.15 -3.07
#